data_4dc4bfa1a2108ec41aa5d3e49520bc5b
#
_entry.id   4dc4bfa1a2108ec41aa5d3e49520bc5b
#
_cell.length_a   1.000
_cell.length_b   1.000
_cell.length_c   1.000
_cell.angle_alpha   90.00
_cell.angle_beta   90.00
_cell.angle_gamma   90.00
#
_symmetry.space_group_name_H-M   'P 1'
#
loop_
_entity.id
_entity.type
_entity.pdbx_description
1 polymer ?
#
loop_
_entity_poly.entity_id
_entity_poly.type
_entity_poly.pdbx_seq_one_letter_code
_entity_poly.pdbx_strand_id
1 'polypeptide(L)'
;MSFLRAPLGAGDAQSYRYIEDGVVFIKDGRIEAVGPASEMLHRMPSATPTEHYPEALILPGFIDPHIHYPQTQVIASYGAQLLEWLEKFTFVEEQKFADPKHAAREAEFFLDELARNGTTTACAYCSAHPASAEALFSAAHRRNVAMVAGNAIMNRNGPPALLAGARDAIAASRDLIRRWHGTGRQRYAVTPRFAITSTDEQLAAAGDLLAEFPTVLMQTHLDENKKEIVTVERLFPNDVSYAAVYERFGLLGPRSLLGHCIHLGDDEVALLRDTHSVAVFCPTSNLFIGSGLFGYERLAKAGVRIALATDVGGGTSYSMLRTAAEAYKVLQLQGENLPALVAFDLITRANAAAIGLDAEIGTITPGAFADLVVLDSRATPAMAHRMEVTRDLEEELFVLMTMGDDRAVLQTYIAGKPALEGRSGTVQSRRVASMTSGERSDETFLRRAFAVAARAHAHGNHPFGAILVDSIGNVLFEVENGFMADRDSTAHAERLLATQASKAYDPKFLAQCTLYTSAEPCAMCSGAIYWAGIGRVVFGLTERQLKSITGDHPENPTMDLPCRTVLGAGQRFVEVVGPLLEDEAAALHAGVWQSVRQ
;
A
#
# COMPACT_ATOMS: atom_id res chain seq x y z
N MET A 1 0.19 -16.22 4.41
CA MET A 1 1.58 -16.76 4.27
C MET A 1 2.54 -15.99 5.15
N SER A 2 3.54 -16.64 5.77
CA SER A 2 4.57 -15.98 6.59
C SER A 2 5.86 -16.80 6.59
N PHE A 3 7.01 -16.13 6.47
CA PHE A 3 8.31 -16.81 6.53
C PHE A 3 8.71 -17.17 7.96
N LEU A 4 9.29 -18.34 8.14
CA LEU A 4 9.80 -18.87 9.41
C LEU A 4 11.33 -18.71 9.52
N ARG A 5 12.01 -18.78 8.38
CA ARG A 5 13.45 -18.60 8.20
C ARG A 5 13.76 -18.16 6.76
N ALA A 6 14.99 -17.80 6.49
CA ALA A 6 15.44 -17.53 5.12
C ALA A 6 15.26 -18.77 4.23
N PRO A 7 14.64 -18.65 3.05
CA PRO A 7 14.56 -19.72 2.07
C PRO A 7 15.96 -20.06 1.52
N LEU A 8 16.23 -21.34 1.32
CA LEU A 8 17.47 -21.83 0.71
C LEU A 8 17.42 -21.76 -0.83
N GLY A 9 16.24 -21.53 -1.41
CA GLY A 9 16.01 -21.45 -2.84
C GLY A 9 14.55 -21.73 -3.20
N ALA A 10 14.29 -22.00 -4.47
CA ALA A 10 12.98 -22.46 -4.92
C ALA A 10 12.64 -23.83 -4.30
N GLY A 11 11.36 -24.09 -4.05
CA GLY A 11 10.87 -25.36 -3.49
C GLY A 11 11.13 -25.56 -2.00
N ASP A 12 11.65 -24.55 -1.25
CA ASP A 12 11.90 -24.68 0.18
C ASP A 12 10.63 -24.48 1.01
N ALA A 13 9.72 -25.46 0.94
CA ALA A 13 8.45 -25.46 1.67
C ALA A 13 8.59 -25.41 3.21
N GLN A 14 9.78 -25.65 3.76
CA GLN A 14 10.03 -25.54 5.20
C GLN A 14 10.41 -24.13 5.66
N SER A 15 10.65 -23.22 4.72
CA SER A 15 11.01 -21.83 5.03
C SER A 15 9.82 -20.95 5.40
N TYR A 16 8.60 -21.39 5.07
CA TYR A 16 7.39 -20.60 5.29
C TYR A 16 6.22 -21.43 5.83
N ARG A 17 5.24 -20.75 6.38
CA ARG A 17 3.94 -21.29 6.72
C ARG A 17 2.88 -20.70 5.78
N TYR A 18 2.16 -21.55 5.07
CA TYR A 18 1.01 -21.18 4.25
C TYR A 18 -0.24 -21.89 4.76
N ILE A 19 -1.34 -21.18 4.89
CA ILE A 19 -2.65 -21.69 5.27
C ILE A 19 -3.62 -21.20 4.21
N GLU A 20 -4.17 -22.13 3.43
CA GLU A 20 -5.02 -21.84 2.27
C GLU A 20 -6.28 -21.07 2.67
N ASP A 21 -7.01 -21.55 3.67
CA ASP A 21 -8.14 -20.85 4.29
C ASP A 21 -7.74 -20.44 5.72
N GLY A 22 -7.04 -19.33 5.82
CA GLY A 22 -6.41 -18.87 7.06
C GLY A 22 -7.11 -17.70 7.70
N VAL A 23 -7.10 -17.67 9.04
CA VAL A 23 -7.55 -16.54 9.85
C VAL A 23 -6.37 -15.96 10.61
N VAL A 24 -6.24 -14.63 10.58
CA VAL A 24 -5.37 -13.85 11.45
C VAL A 24 -6.27 -13.12 12.47
N PHE A 25 -6.19 -13.52 13.72
CA PHE A 25 -6.93 -12.87 14.81
C PHE A 25 -6.06 -11.76 15.41
N ILE A 26 -6.60 -10.54 15.42
CA ILE A 26 -5.89 -9.34 15.84
C ILE A 26 -6.56 -8.75 17.07
N LYS A 27 -5.73 -8.42 18.08
CA LYS A 27 -6.17 -7.75 19.30
C LYS A 27 -5.16 -6.67 19.68
N ASP A 28 -5.65 -5.48 19.98
CA ASP A 28 -4.83 -4.34 20.42
C ASP A 28 -3.65 -4.03 19.47
N GLY A 29 -3.88 -4.22 18.17
CA GLY A 29 -2.88 -3.96 17.12
C GLY A 29 -1.84 -5.06 16.93
N ARG A 30 -1.94 -6.16 17.66
CA ARG A 30 -1.03 -7.31 17.57
C ARG A 30 -1.76 -8.55 17.10
N ILE A 31 -1.02 -9.46 16.52
CA ILE A 31 -1.51 -10.79 16.16
C ILE A 31 -1.65 -11.60 17.43
N GLU A 32 -2.86 -11.98 17.78
CA GLU A 32 -3.18 -12.84 18.92
C GLU A 32 -3.04 -14.33 18.53
N ALA A 33 -3.59 -14.69 17.36
CA ALA A 33 -3.55 -16.06 16.87
C ALA A 33 -3.63 -16.12 15.33
N VAL A 34 -3.10 -17.22 14.76
CA VAL A 34 -3.15 -17.53 13.33
C VAL A 34 -3.42 -19.03 13.15
N GLY A 35 -4.38 -19.38 12.33
CA GLY A 35 -4.70 -20.79 12.08
C GLY A 35 -5.72 -20.97 10.95
N PRO A 36 -6.07 -22.25 10.63
CA PRO A 36 -7.13 -22.55 9.69
C PRO A 36 -8.48 -21.97 10.13
N ALA A 37 -9.28 -21.46 9.20
CA ALA A 37 -10.60 -20.89 9.47
C ALA A 37 -11.53 -21.89 10.16
N SER A 38 -11.48 -23.16 9.75
CA SER A 38 -12.24 -24.26 10.35
C SER A 38 -11.99 -24.45 11.86
N GLU A 39 -10.80 -24.11 12.34
CA GLU A 39 -10.43 -24.23 13.76
C GLU A 39 -10.62 -22.92 14.53
N MET A 40 -10.32 -21.80 13.87
CA MET A 40 -10.24 -20.49 14.53
C MET A 40 -11.61 -19.84 14.72
N LEU A 41 -12.50 -19.89 13.70
CA LEU A 41 -13.79 -19.19 13.73
C LEU A 41 -14.68 -19.65 14.88
N HIS A 42 -14.62 -20.92 15.28
CA HIS A 42 -15.40 -21.46 16.41
C HIS A 42 -14.89 -20.99 17.78
N ARG A 43 -13.65 -20.52 17.87
CA ARG A 43 -13.02 -20.06 19.13
C ARG A 43 -13.13 -18.56 19.31
N MET A 44 -13.54 -17.83 18.28
CA MET A 44 -13.67 -16.38 18.33
C MET A 44 -15.00 -15.96 18.92
N PRO A 45 -15.06 -14.84 19.68
CA PRO A 45 -16.33 -14.27 20.12
C PRO A 45 -17.24 -13.99 18.93
N SER A 46 -18.53 -14.31 19.03
CA SER A 46 -19.51 -14.20 17.92
C SER A 46 -19.68 -12.78 17.38
N ALA A 47 -19.29 -11.76 18.14
CA ALA A 47 -19.34 -10.35 17.72
C ALA A 47 -17.99 -9.80 17.20
N THR A 48 -16.99 -10.65 16.95
CA THR A 48 -15.69 -10.20 16.42
C THR A 48 -15.87 -9.69 14.99
N PRO A 49 -15.54 -8.41 14.70
CA PRO A 49 -15.55 -7.91 13.33
C PRO A 49 -14.60 -8.74 12.47
N THR A 50 -15.08 -9.20 11.32
CA THR A 50 -14.29 -10.03 10.41
C THR A 50 -14.30 -9.42 9.02
N GLU A 51 -13.13 -9.29 8.42
CA GLU A 51 -12.94 -8.94 7.02
C GLU A 51 -12.54 -10.21 6.25
N HIS A 52 -13.17 -10.45 5.11
CA HIS A 52 -12.95 -11.65 4.31
C HIS A 52 -12.41 -11.29 2.94
N TYR A 53 -11.32 -11.91 2.57
CA TYR A 53 -10.58 -11.70 1.32
C TYR A 53 -10.54 -13.00 0.51
N PRO A 54 -11.62 -13.35 -0.21
CA PRO A 54 -11.62 -14.54 -1.04
C PRO A 54 -10.59 -14.42 -2.15
N GLU A 55 -9.86 -15.51 -2.41
CA GLU A 55 -8.85 -15.60 -3.47
C GLU A 55 -7.67 -14.60 -3.36
N ALA A 56 -7.49 -13.98 -2.19
CA ALA A 56 -6.40 -13.05 -1.94
C ALA A 56 -5.36 -13.63 -0.98
N LEU A 57 -4.12 -13.18 -1.12
CA LEU A 57 -3.01 -13.64 -0.30
C LEU A 57 -2.70 -12.62 0.79
N ILE A 58 -2.78 -13.02 2.06
CA ILE A 58 -2.39 -12.18 3.20
C ILE A 58 -0.92 -12.47 3.54
N LEU A 59 -0.10 -11.43 3.55
CA LEU A 59 1.33 -11.45 3.85
C LEU A 59 1.65 -10.45 4.98
N PRO A 60 2.84 -10.56 5.64
CA PRO A 60 3.37 -9.45 6.39
C PRO A 60 3.49 -8.22 5.50
N GLY A 61 3.22 -7.04 6.05
CA GLY A 61 3.41 -5.79 5.32
C GLY A 61 4.86 -5.65 4.82
N PHE A 62 5.02 -5.04 3.66
CA PHE A 62 6.33 -4.83 3.08
C PHE A 62 7.14 -3.83 3.90
N ILE A 63 8.47 -3.98 3.84
CA ILE A 63 9.42 -3.16 4.56
C ILE A 63 10.43 -2.61 3.56
N ASP A 64 10.61 -1.29 3.54
CA ASP A 64 11.55 -0.60 2.66
C ASP A 64 12.72 -0.02 3.48
N PRO A 65 13.92 -0.64 3.45
CA PRO A 65 15.04 -0.24 4.28
C PRO A 65 15.87 0.93 3.71
N HIS A 66 15.50 1.51 2.59
CA HIS A 66 16.20 2.66 1.99
C HIS A 66 15.28 3.43 1.03
N ILE A 67 14.83 4.61 1.45
CA ILE A 67 13.91 5.45 0.68
C ILE A 67 14.09 6.92 1.09
N HIS A 68 13.92 7.86 0.14
CA HIS A 68 14.07 9.29 0.38
C HIS A 68 12.73 10.02 0.31
N TYR A 69 12.09 10.29 1.45
CA TYR A 69 10.81 10.96 1.43
C TYR A 69 10.83 12.39 0.83
N PRO A 70 11.91 13.18 0.95
CA PRO A 70 11.96 14.49 0.30
C PRO A 70 12.09 14.43 -1.22
N GLN A 71 12.26 13.25 -1.80
CA GLN A 71 12.50 13.08 -3.24
C GLN A 71 11.27 12.53 -3.99
N THR A 72 10.11 12.50 -3.35
CA THR A 72 8.86 12.04 -3.98
C THR A 72 8.55 12.76 -5.30
N GLN A 73 8.77 14.08 -5.36
CA GLN A 73 8.55 14.87 -6.58
C GLN A 73 9.72 14.81 -7.57
N VAL A 74 10.80 14.08 -7.26
CA VAL A 74 11.97 13.89 -8.13
C VAL A 74 11.90 12.56 -8.91
N ILE A 75 11.00 11.66 -8.55
CA ILE A 75 10.80 10.38 -9.26
C ILE A 75 10.65 10.64 -10.76
N ALA A 76 11.34 9.83 -11.58
CA ALA A 76 11.32 9.91 -13.04
C ALA A 76 11.87 11.24 -13.62
N SER A 77 12.60 12.03 -12.86
CA SER A 77 13.40 13.13 -13.41
C SER A 77 14.48 12.57 -14.32
N TYR A 78 14.63 13.14 -15.53
CA TYR A 78 15.47 12.57 -16.58
C TYR A 78 16.88 12.22 -16.09
N GLY A 79 17.26 10.96 -16.29
CA GLY A 79 18.48 10.37 -15.77
C GLY A 79 19.75 11.03 -16.30
N ALA A 80 20.49 11.64 -15.38
CA ALA A 80 21.88 11.97 -15.52
C ALA A 80 22.70 11.02 -14.63
N GLN A 81 24.03 11.06 -14.69
CA GLN A 81 24.86 10.34 -13.72
C GLN A 81 24.63 10.92 -12.32
N LEU A 82 24.81 10.11 -11.28
CA LEU A 82 24.47 10.40 -9.88
C LEU A 82 24.76 11.86 -9.45
N LEU A 83 25.99 12.32 -9.52
CA LEU A 83 26.35 13.65 -9.01
C LEU A 83 25.63 14.79 -9.73
N GLU A 84 25.48 14.70 -11.05
CA GLU A 84 24.74 15.67 -11.85
C GLU A 84 23.24 15.63 -11.54
N TRP A 85 22.66 14.45 -11.33
CA TRP A 85 21.26 14.25 -10.99
C TRP A 85 20.94 14.85 -9.61
N LEU A 86 21.85 14.66 -8.63
CA LEU A 86 21.73 15.28 -7.30
C LEU A 86 21.66 16.81 -7.39
N GLU A 87 22.55 17.43 -8.17
CA GLU A 87 22.61 18.89 -8.31
C GLU A 87 21.38 19.45 -9.03
N LYS A 88 20.92 18.79 -10.11
CA LYS A 88 19.84 19.30 -10.96
C LYS A 88 18.44 19.15 -10.34
N PHE A 89 18.21 18.08 -9.62
CA PHE A 89 16.87 17.71 -9.16
C PHE A 89 16.78 17.57 -7.64
N THR A 90 17.59 16.73 -7.07
CA THR A 90 17.47 16.30 -5.68
C THR A 90 17.71 17.44 -4.69
N PHE A 91 18.83 18.11 -4.79
CA PHE A 91 19.17 19.21 -3.86
C PHE A 91 18.22 20.40 -4.02
N VAL A 92 17.67 20.62 -5.22
CA VAL A 92 16.66 21.66 -5.47
C VAL A 92 15.37 21.37 -4.68
N GLU A 93 14.95 20.12 -4.70
CA GLU A 93 13.72 19.70 -4.01
C GLU A 93 13.91 19.66 -2.49
N GLU A 94 15.03 19.08 -2.02
CA GLU A 94 15.28 18.91 -0.59
C GLU A 94 15.39 20.25 0.18
N GLN A 95 15.78 21.35 -0.47
CA GLN A 95 15.80 22.68 0.15
C GLN A 95 14.41 23.18 0.56
N LYS A 96 13.34 22.76 -0.11
CA LYS A 96 11.97 23.16 0.20
C LYS A 96 11.50 22.68 1.57
N PHE A 97 12.15 21.64 2.11
CA PHE A 97 11.84 21.05 3.42
C PHE A 97 12.31 21.89 4.62
N ALA A 98 12.90 23.04 4.37
CA ALA A 98 13.05 24.11 5.38
C ALA A 98 11.70 24.68 5.82
N ASP A 99 10.68 24.64 4.96
CA ASP A 99 9.31 25.01 5.32
C ASP A 99 8.59 23.83 6.00
N PRO A 100 8.24 23.96 7.30
CA PRO A 100 7.53 22.89 8.03
C PRO A 100 6.18 22.52 7.42
N LYS A 101 5.48 23.46 6.75
CA LYS A 101 4.18 23.19 6.12
C LYS A 101 4.36 22.34 4.87
N HIS A 102 5.40 22.62 4.07
CA HIS A 102 5.75 21.78 2.94
C HIS A 102 6.14 20.37 3.42
N ALA A 103 7.05 20.28 4.39
CA ALA A 103 7.49 19.00 4.95
C ALA A 103 6.31 18.16 5.49
N ALA A 104 5.36 18.78 6.19
CA ALA A 104 4.18 18.11 6.72
C ALA A 104 3.26 17.57 5.62
N ARG A 105 3.02 18.34 4.55
CA ARG A 105 2.20 17.91 3.42
C ARG A 105 2.84 16.74 2.68
N GLU A 106 4.14 16.81 2.40
CA GLU A 106 4.86 15.75 1.72
C GLU A 106 4.97 14.49 2.59
N ALA A 107 5.06 14.62 3.93
CA ALA A 107 5.04 13.47 4.84
C ALA A 107 3.71 12.70 4.79
N GLU A 108 2.57 13.40 4.74
CA GLU A 108 1.26 12.75 4.59
C GLU A 108 1.16 12.02 3.25
N PHE A 109 1.54 12.66 2.14
CA PHE A 109 1.56 12.05 0.81
C PHE A 109 2.47 10.82 0.77
N PHE A 110 3.66 10.91 1.32
CA PHE A 110 4.63 9.81 1.39
C PHE A 110 4.05 8.59 2.12
N LEU A 111 3.42 8.80 3.28
CA LEU A 111 2.79 7.71 4.03
C LEU A 111 1.60 7.10 3.31
N ASP A 112 0.83 7.90 2.56
CA ASP A 112 -0.25 7.39 1.72
C ASP A 112 0.28 6.51 0.59
N GLU A 113 1.39 6.91 -0.05
CA GLU A 113 2.01 6.11 -1.12
C GLU A 113 2.64 4.82 -0.58
N LEU A 114 3.30 4.84 0.59
CA LEU A 114 3.77 3.62 1.24
C LEU A 114 2.60 2.65 1.47
N ALA A 115 1.52 3.12 2.09
CA ALA A 115 0.34 2.31 2.36
C ALA A 115 -0.30 1.79 1.06
N ARG A 116 -0.39 2.63 0.01
CA ARG A 116 -0.92 2.26 -1.31
C ARG A 116 -0.16 1.10 -1.95
N ASN A 117 1.13 1.01 -1.68
CA ASN A 117 2.01 -0.03 -2.20
C ASN A 117 2.26 -1.19 -1.22
N GLY A 118 1.50 -1.30 -0.12
CA GLY A 118 1.62 -2.40 0.84
C GLY A 118 2.78 -2.27 1.82
N THR A 119 3.51 -1.15 1.82
CA THR A 119 4.65 -0.90 2.70
C THR A 119 4.17 -0.35 4.04
N THR A 120 4.48 -1.06 5.12
CA THR A 120 4.06 -0.74 6.49
C THR A 120 5.18 -0.17 7.35
N THR A 121 6.43 -0.30 6.90
CA THR A 121 7.63 0.18 7.59
C THR A 121 8.65 0.64 6.57
N ALA A 122 9.31 1.77 6.84
CA ALA A 122 10.38 2.30 5.98
C ALA A 122 11.55 2.86 6.80
N CYS A 123 12.77 2.81 6.19
CA CYS A 123 13.94 3.56 6.65
C CYS A 123 14.14 4.75 5.73
N ALA A 124 13.67 5.92 6.17
CA ALA A 124 13.59 7.10 5.33
C ALA A 124 14.74 8.08 5.59
N TYR A 125 15.39 8.48 4.51
CA TYR A 125 16.23 9.68 4.53
C TYR A 125 15.33 10.91 4.53
N CYS A 126 15.58 11.84 5.47
CA CYS A 126 14.96 13.15 5.45
C CYS A 126 15.93 14.18 4.84
N SER A 127 15.44 15.39 4.54
CA SER A 127 16.30 16.51 4.16
C SER A 127 17.27 16.87 5.30
N ALA A 128 18.28 17.68 5.03
CA ALA A 128 19.20 18.20 6.05
C ALA A 128 18.49 19.07 7.11
N HIS A 129 17.30 19.58 6.80
CA HIS A 129 16.53 20.39 7.72
C HIS A 129 15.82 19.53 8.79
N PRO A 130 16.02 19.78 10.09
CA PRO A 130 15.38 19.04 11.18
C PRO A 130 13.83 19.01 11.09
N ALA A 131 13.24 20.09 10.53
CA ALA A 131 11.78 20.17 10.28
C ALA A 131 11.27 19.04 9.39
N SER A 132 12.08 18.55 8.47
CA SER A 132 11.79 17.40 7.61
C SER A 132 11.57 16.12 8.43
N ALA A 133 12.52 15.77 9.29
CA ALA A 133 12.42 14.59 10.15
C ALA A 133 11.28 14.73 11.18
N GLU A 134 11.11 15.91 11.77
CA GLU A 134 10.03 16.20 12.71
C GLU A 134 8.65 15.98 12.07
N ALA A 135 8.46 16.46 10.84
CA ALA A 135 7.20 16.30 10.11
C ALA A 135 6.90 14.82 9.82
N LEU A 136 7.89 14.07 9.34
CA LEU A 136 7.71 12.65 9.04
C LEU A 136 7.42 11.82 10.29
N PHE A 137 8.19 11.99 11.37
CA PHE A 137 7.93 11.30 12.63
C PHE A 137 6.56 11.64 13.22
N SER A 138 6.17 12.92 13.19
CA SER A 138 4.85 13.35 13.67
C SER A 138 3.71 12.70 12.90
N ALA A 139 3.80 12.65 11.57
CA ALA A 139 2.79 12.02 10.72
C ALA A 139 2.75 10.50 10.92
N ALA A 140 3.90 9.83 10.93
CA ALA A 140 4.01 8.39 11.14
C ALA A 140 3.51 7.97 12.54
N HIS A 141 3.82 8.77 13.58
CA HIS A 141 3.35 8.51 14.94
C HIS A 141 1.82 8.59 15.05
N ARG A 142 1.18 9.64 14.46
CA ARG A 142 -0.28 9.76 14.43
C ARG A 142 -0.97 8.57 13.77
N ARG A 143 -0.36 8.03 12.70
CA ARG A 143 -0.89 6.88 11.94
C ARG A 143 -0.43 5.53 12.49
N ASN A 144 0.38 5.53 13.57
CA ASN A 144 0.99 4.34 14.16
C ASN A 144 1.86 3.52 13.18
N VAL A 145 2.41 4.17 12.13
CA VAL A 145 3.35 3.56 11.18
C VAL A 145 4.70 3.37 11.86
N ALA A 146 5.32 2.20 11.70
CA ALA A 146 6.70 2.00 12.12
C ALA A 146 7.62 2.76 11.15
N MET A 147 8.40 3.71 11.67
CA MET A 147 9.27 4.55 10.85
C MET A 147 10.66 4.62 11.46
N VAL A 148 11.67 4.30 10.67
CA VAL A 148 13.06 4.63 10.93
C VAL A 148 13.40 5.85 10.08
N ALA A 149 13.91 6.93 10.67
CA ALA A 149 14.26 8.12 9.89
C ALA A 149 15.36 8.93 10.57
N GLY A 150 15.99 9.83 9.80
CA GLY A 150 16.94 10.80 10.31
C GLY A 150 17.19 11.93 9.32
N ASN A 151 17.48 13.13 9.82
CA ASN A 151 17.87 14.24 8.96
C ASN A 151 19.25 13.98 8.35
N ALA A 152 19.38 14.25 7.05
CA ALA A 152 20.66 14.12 6.35
C ALA A 152 21.72 15.06 6.95
N ILE A 153 22.90 14.52 7.24
CA ILE A 153 24.03 15.25 7.79
C ILE A 153 24.99 15.59 6.63
N MET A 154 25.17 16.89 6.36
CA MET A 154 25.99 17.42 5.27
C MET A 154 26.67 18.73 5.70
N ASN A 155 27.96 18.90 5.41
CA ASN A 155 28.70 20.15 5.67
C ASN A 155 29.64 20.60 4.56
N ARG A 156 29.67 19.87 3.41
CA ARG A 156 30.43 20.25 2.20
C ARG A 156 29.75 19.70 0.94
N ASN A 157 30.22 20.15 -0.22
CA ASN A 157 29.83 19.65 -1.54
C ASN A 157 28.30 19.57 -1.76
N GLY A 158 27.57 20.57 -1.25
CA GLY A 158 26.12 20.74 -1.45
C GLY A 158 25.73 22.21 -1.46
N PRO A 159 24.48 22.53 -1.80
CA PRO A 159 23.97 23.90 -1.71
C PRO A 159 24.07 24.45 -0.29
N PRO A 160 24.44 25.73 -0.10
CA PRO A 160 24.58 26.33 1.23
C PRO A 160 23.35 26.12 2.14
N ALA A 161 22.15 26.11 1.58
CA ALA A 161 20.91 25.89 2.33
C ALA A 161 20.77 24.48 2.94
N LEU A 162 21.50 23.49 2.45
CA LEU A 162 21.51 22.11 2.97
C LEU A 162 22.74 21.80 3.84
N LEU A 163 23.68 22.75 3.97
CA LEU A 163 24.89 22.55 4.75
C LEU A 163 24.74 23.07 6.17
N ALA A 164 25.13 22.27 7.15
CA ALA A 164 25.20 22.65 8.56
C ALA A 164 26.57 22.27 9.15
N GLY A 165 27.13 23.11 10.01
CA GLY A 165 28.34 22.78 10.72
C GLY A 165 28.17 21.49 11.55
N ALA A 166 29.25 20.72 11.73
CA ALA A 166 29.19 19.43 12.42
C ALA A 166 28.50 19.52 13.79
N ARG A 167 28.84 20.54 14.58
CA ARG A 167 28.21 20.77 15.89
C ARG A 167 26.69 20.93 15.82
N ASP A 168 26.20 21.78 14.91
CA ASP A 168 24.78 22.12 14.82
C ASP A 168 23.97 20.95 14.26
N ALA A 169 24.50 20.26 13.24
CA ALA A 169 23.88 19.08 12.66
C ALA A 169 23.75 17.95 13.71
N ILE A 170 24.79 17.69 14.49
CA ILE A 170 24.79 16.66 15.55
C ILE A 170 23.87 17.07 16.72
N ALA A 171 23.86 18.35 17.11
CA ALA A 171 22.95 18.83 18.15
C ALA A 171 21.47 18.62 17.72
N ALA A 172 21.12 18.98 16.49
CA ALA A 172 19.77 18.77 15.94
C ALA A 172 19.42 17.26 15.89
N SER A 173 20.34 16.42 15.44
CA SER A 173 20.16 14.96 15.44
C SER A 173 19.93 14.40 16.83
N ARG A 174 20.74 14.84 17.82
CA ARG A 174 20.59 14.42 19.23
C ARG A 174 19.23 14.83 19.81
N ASP A 175 18.72 16.01 19.49
CA ASP A 175 17.42 16.48 19.94
C ASP A 175 16.28 15.65 19.32
N LEU A 176 16.38 15.30 18.03
CA LEU A 176 15.43 14.42 17.36
C LEU A 176 15.47 13.00 17.92
N ILE A 177 16.67 12.45 18.22
CA ILE A 177 16.80 11.15 18.88
C ILE A 177 16.06 11.15 20.22
N ARG A 178 16.33 12.14 21.09
CA ARG A 178 15.68 12.24 22.40
C ARG A 178 14.17 12.35 22.34
N ARG A 179 13.64 12.95 21.28
CA ARG A 179 12.22 13.15 21.09
C ARG A 179 11.53 11.95 20.48
N TRP A 180 12.14 11.33 19.49
CA TRP A 180 11.45 10.36 18.64
C TRP A 180 11.93 8.92 18.79
N HIS A 181 13.21 8.69 19.10
CA HIS A 181 13.70 7.32 19.21
C HIS A 181 13.08 6.58 20.38
N GLY A 182 12.31 5.50 20.09
CA GLY A 182 11.55 4.76 21.09
C GLY A 182 10.18 5.37 21.44
N THR A 183 9.78 6.48 20.81
CA THR A 183 8.45 7.05 20.98
C THR A 183 7.46 6.29 20.09
N GLY A 184 6.60 5.46 20.71
CA GLY A 184 5.75 4.53 19.96
C GLY A 184 6.60 3.61 19.09
N ARG A 185 6.32 3.60 17.80
CA ARG A 185 7.01 2.76 16.81
C ARG A 185 8.10 3.51 16.03
N GLN A 186 8.51 4.71 16.51
CA GLN A 186 9.51 5.51 15.83
C GLN A 186 10.93 5.11 16.24
N ARG A 187 11.85 5.07 15.30
CA ARG A 187 13.28 4.80 15.51
C ARG A 187 14.09 5.84 14.74
N TYR A 188 15.16 6.30 15.32
CA TYR A 188 16.04 7.25 14.64
C TYR A 188 17.20 6.51 13.96
N ALA A 189 17.66 7.04 12.81
CA ALA A 189 18.90 6.66 12.16
C ALA A 189 19.85 7.87 12.03
N VAL A 190 21.08 7.76 12.50
CA VAL A 190 22.14 8.72 12.20
C VAL A 190 22.42 8.64 10.70
N THR A 191 22.29 9.75 9.99
CA THR A 191 22.20 9.76 8.53
C THR A 191 23.26 10.67 7.89
N PRO A 192 24.57 10.37 7.95
CA PRO A 192 25.52 11.01 7.04
C PRO A 192 25.11 10.63 5.61
N ARG A 193 24.81 11.66 4.76
CA ARG A 193 24.25 11.34 3.43
C ARG A 193 25.18 10.40 2.67
N PHE A 194 26.43 10.80 2.51
CA PHE A 194 27.55 9.98 2.02
C PHE A 194 28.88 10.72 2.28
N ALA A 195 30.02 10.05 2.12
CA ALA A 195 31.32 10.61 2.47
C ALA A 195 31.66 11.90 1.69
N ILE A 196 31.18 12.07 0.46
CA ILE A 196 31.42 13.28 -0.34
C ILE A 196 30.92 14.54 0.37
N THR A 197 29.76 14.45 1.03
CA THR A 197 29.12 15.62 1.65
C THR A 197 29.51 15.84 3.10
N SER A 198 30.43 15.02 3.68
CA SER A 198 30.81 15.09 5.06
C SER A 198 32.33 15.22 5.20
N THR A 199 32.79 16.14 6.08
CA THR A 199 34.22 16.22 6.50
C THR A 199 34.53 15.15 7.54
N ASP A 200 35.82 14.92 7.79
CA ASP A 200 36.31 14.04 8.88
C ASP A 200 35.67 14.41 10.23
N GLU A 201 35.61 15.71 10.56
CA GLU A 201 35.00 16.22 11.78
C GLU A 201 33.51 15.81 11.87
N GLN A 202 32.79 15.90 10.77
CA GLN A 202 31.37 15.56 10.76
C GLN A 202 31.12 14.04 10.86
N LEU A 203 31.92 13.23 10.16
CA LEU A 203 31.86 11.76 10.27
C LEU A 203 32.27 11.28 11.67
N ALA A 204 33.29 11.84 12.26
CA ALA A 204 33.68 11.54 13.63
C ALA A 204 32.55 11.86 14.63
N ALA A 205 31.96 13.05 14.51
CA ALA A 205 30.84 13.45 15.36
C ALA A 205 29.59 12.60 15.15
N ALA A 206 29.34 12.06 13.94
CA ALA A 206 28.30 11.11 13.67
C ALA A 206 28.56 9.74 14.32
N GLY A 207 29.81 9.28 14.30
CA GLY A 207 30.24 8.07 15.01
C GLY A 207 30.10 8.18 16.53
N ASP A 208 30.51 9.32 17.10
CA ASP A 208 30.34 9.62 18.54
C ASP A 208 28.86 9.61 18.92
N LEU A 209 27.98 10.17 18.07
CA LEU A 209 26.54 10.16 18.29
C LEU A 209 25.95 8.73 18.24
N LEU A 210 26.43 7.91 17.30
CA LEU A 210 26.03 6.50 17.21
C LEU A 210 26.47 5.69 18.42
N ALA A 211 27.65 5.99 18.97
CA ALA A 211 28.17 5.39 20.21
C ALA A 211 27.40 5.87 21.47
N GLU A 212 26.99 7.15 21.52
CA GLU A 212 26.15 7.71 22.59
C GLU A 212 24.80 7.01 22.70
N PHE A 213 24.20 6.56 21.55
CA PHE A 213 22.89 5.94 21.49
C PHE A 213 22.97 4.52 20.90
N PRO A 214 23.21 3.50 21.72
CA PRO A 214 23.54 2.15 21.23
C PRO A 214 22.39 1.40 20.55
N THR A 215 21.17 1.93 20.54
CA THR A 215 19.99 1.34 19.84
C THR A 215 19.61 2.08 18.57
N VAL A 216 20.22 3.21 18.28
CA VAL A 216 20.00 4.01 17.08
C VAL A 216 20.65 3.32 15.87
N LEU A 217 20.00 3.36 14.72
CA LEU A 217 20.56 2.87 13.45
C LEU A 217 21.48 3.92 12.82
N MET A 218 22.24 3.48 11.83
CA MET A 218 23.00 4.33 10.92
C MET A 218 22.61 4.00 9.48
N GLN A 219 22.44 5.01 8.63
CA GLN A 219 22.20 4.82 7.20
C GLN A 219 23.03 5.79 6.37
N THR A 220 23.57 5.31 5.27
CA THR A 220 24.40 6.09 4.34
C THR A 220 24.47 5.40 2.97
N HIS A 221 25.08 6.05 1.97
CA HIS A 221 25.37 5.48 0.66
C HIS A 221 26.82 5.02 0.58
N LEU A 222 27.08 3.94 -0.12
CA LEU A 222 28.40 3.35 -0.28
C LEU A 222 28.58 2.75 -1.67
N ASP A 223 29.66 3.12 -2.36
CA ASP A 223 30.13 2.52 -3.60
C ASP A 223 29.05 2.38 -4.69
N GLU A 224 28.25 3.42 -4.85
CA GLU A 224 27.19 3.45 -5.82
C GLU A 224 27.71 3.70 -7.24
N ASN A 225 28.56 4.70 -7.42
CA ASN A 225 28.98 5.16 -8.74
C ASN A 225 30.50 5.36 -8.82
N LYS A 226 31.13 4.98 -9.94
CA LYS A 226 32.58 5.07 -10.12
C LYS A 226 33.12 6.51 -9.98
N LYS A 227 32.37 7.54 -10.39
CA LYS A 227 32.79 8.93 -10.20
C LYS A 227 32.70 9.37 -8.75
N GLU A 228 31.72 8.82 -8.03
CA GLU A 228 31.58 8.99 -6.60
C GLU A 228 32.82 8.44 -5.88
N ILE A 229 33.20 7.18 -6.15
CA ILE A 229 34.36 6.51 -5.56
C ILE A 229 35.65 7.32 -5.77
N VAL A 230 35.95 7.70 -7.01
CA VAL A 230 37.11 8.56 -7.33
C VAL A 230 37.09 9.89 -6.58
N THR A 231 35.91 10.41 -6.30
CA THR A 231 35.77 11.64 -5.51
C THR A 231 36.08 11.40 -4.04
N VAL A 232 35.61 10.27 -3.48
CA VAL A 232 35.91 9.88 -2.09
C VAL A 232 37.40 9.62 -1.92
N GLU A 233 38.05 8.90 -2.81
CA GLU A 233 39.51 8.68 -2.80
C GLU A 233 40.32 9.98 -2.74
N ARG A 234 39.90 11.01 -3.47
CA ARG A 234 40.54 12.34 -3.44
C ARG A 234 40.28 13.09 -2.12
N LEU A 235 39.09 12.92 -1.53
CA LEU A 235 38.70 13.62 -0.31
C LEU A 235 39.29 12.96 0.96
N PHE A 236 39.57 11.65 0.89
CA PHE A 236 40.07 10.81 1.98
C PHE A 236 41.29 10.00 1.52
N PRO A 237 42.41 10.66 1.16
CA PRO A 237 43.57 10.02 0.51
C PRO A 237 44.34 9.05 1.41
N ASN A 238 44.05 9.03 2.71
CA ASN A 238 44.74 8.16 3.68
C ASN A 238 43.93 6.87 3.97
N ASP A 239 42.69 6.77 3.49
CA ASP A 239 41.87 5.58 3.67
C ASP A 239 42.05 4.63 2.48
N VAL A 240 42.08 3.32 2.76
CA VAL A 240 42.40 2.29 1.77
C VAL A 240 41.23 1.98 0.83
N SER A 241 40.00 2.34 1.23
CA SER A 241 38.78 2.16 0.44
C SER A 241 37.66 3.09 0.95
N TYR A 242 36.56 3.15 0.24
CA TYR A 242 35.41 3.96 0.64
C TYR A 242 34.79 3.42 1.96
N ALA A 243 34.60 2.11 2.09
CA ALA A 243 34.08 1.52 3.32
C ALA A 243 35.03 1.76 4.52
N ALA A 244 36.35 1.80 4.30
CA ALA A 244 37.32 2.09 5.34
C ALA A 244 37.18 3.51 5.93
N VAL A 245 36.70 4.48 5.14
CA VAL A 245 36.34 5.81 5.64
C VAL A 245 35.27 5.69 6.74
N TYR A 246 34.22 4.93 6.52
CA TYR A 246 33.16 4.75 7.51
C TYR A 246 33.63 3.92 8.72
N GLU A 247 34.47 2.89 8.49
CA GLU A 247 35.07 2.10 9.58
C GLU A 247 35.87 2.97 10.52
N ARG A 248 36.74 3.80 9.99
CA ARG A 248 37.61 4.72 10.75
C ARG A 248 36.83 5.59 11.75
N PHE A 249 35.62 5.97 11.40
CA PHE A 249 34.75 6.78 12.25
C PHE A 249 33.69 5.97 13.05
N GLY A 250 33.81 4.64 13.10
CA GLY A 250 32.93 3.80 13.89
C GLY A 250 31.48 3.75 13.36
N LEU A 251 31.28 3.98 12.06
CA LEU A 251 29.97 4.01 11.42
C LEU A 251 29.55 2.65 10.85
N LEU A 252 30.46 1.65 10.82
CA LEU A 252 30.13 0.29 10.41
C LEU A 252 29.72 -0.58 11.60
N GLY A 253 28.75 -1.45 11.40
CA GLY A 253 28.27 -2.37 12.43
C GLY A 253 26.91 -3.00 12.10
N PRO A 254 26.37 -3.84 13.00
CA PRO A 254 25.13 -4.59 12.73
C PRO A 254 23.87 -3.71 12.60
N ARG A 255 23.97 -2.42 12.91
CA ARG A 255 22.92 -1.41 12.80
C ARG A 255 23.14 -0.43 11.63
N SER A 256 24.10 -0.72 10.74
CA SER A 256 24.49 0.14 9.63
C SER A 256 23.89 -0.38 8.32
N LEU A 257 23.09 0.47 7.68
CA LEU A 257 22.46 0.25 6.38
C LEU A 257 23.23 1.05 5.32
N LEU A 258 23.85 0.35 4.38
CA LEU A 258 24.71 0.91 3.36
C LEU A 258 24.04 0.79 2.00
N GLY A 259 23.53 1.89 1.47
CA GLY A 259 22.84 1.93 0.18
C GLY A 259 23.77 1.57 -0.98
N HIS A 260 23.23 0.84 -1.96
CA HIS A 260 23.81 0.45 -3.24
C HIS A 260 24.90 -0.61 -3.18
N CYS A 261 26.07 -0.37 -2.62
CA CYS A 261 27.16 -1.35 -2.49
C CYS A 261 27.51 -2.08 -3.80
N ILE A 262 27.54 -1.35 -4.94
CA ILE A 262 27.66 -1.94 -6.28
C ILE A 262 29.11 -2.32 -6.59
N HIS A 263 30.06 -1.41 -6.28
CA HIS A 263 31.44 -1.48 -6.74
C HIS A 263 32.43 -1.89 -5.63
N LEU A 264 31.95 -2.61 -4.61
CA LEU A 264 32.78 -3.08 -3.50
C LEU A 264 33.98 -3.92 -3.95
N GLY A 265 35.16 -3.60 -3.44
CA GLY A 265 36.34 -4.46 -3.49
C GLY A 265 36.21 -5.68 -2.57
N ASP A 266 37.11 -6.68 -2.69
CA ASP A 266 37.04 -7.90 -1.88
C ASP A 266 37.31 -7.59 -0.37
N ASP A 267 38.20 -6.63 -0.10
CA ASP A 267 38.47 -6.18 1.27
C ASP A 267 37.25 -5.49 1.90
N GLU A 268 36.49 -4.74 1.11
CA GLU A 268 35.26 -4.08 1.58
C GLU A 268 34.14 -5.10 1.83
N VAL A 269 34.01 -6.12 0.97
CA VAL A 269 33.10 -7.24 1.20
C VAL A 269 33.43 -7.96 2.50
N ALA A 270 34.72 -8.23 2.76
CA ALA A 270 35.19 -8.81 4.03
C ALA A 270 34.85 -7.91 5.22
N LEU A 271 35.07 -6.60 5.08
CA LEU A 271 34.78 -5.61 6.11
C LEU A 271 33.27 -5.54 6.44
N LEU A 272 32.39 -5.52 5.44
CA LEU A 272 30.95 -5.53 5.65
C LEU A 272 30.48 -6.82 6.35
N ARG A 273 31.05 -7.97 5.97
CA ARG A 273 30.78 -9.25 6.65
C ARG A 273 31.20 -9.20 8.11
N ASP A 274 32.43 -8.80 8.38
CA ASP A 274 33.05 -8.86 9.71
C ASP A 274 32.42 -7.86 10.69
N THR A 275 31.97 -6.71 10.19
CA THR A 275 31.20 -5.72 10.95
C THR A 275 29.72 -6.05 11.04
N HIS A 276 29.22 -7.08 10.32
CA HIS A 276 27.81 -7.39 10.18
C HIS A 276 26.97 -6.23 9.62
N SER A 277 27.56 -5.33 8.86
CA SER A 277 26.85 -4.25 8.17
C SER A 277 25.92 -4.81 7.09
N VAL A 278 24.90 -4.05 6.73
CA VAL A 278 23.89 -4.45 5.74
C VAL A 278 24.13 -3.74 4.42
N ALA A 279 24.34 -4.50 3.35
CA ALA A 279 24.33 -3.98 1.98
C ALA A 279 22.89 -3.88 1.48
N VAL A 280 22.44 -2.69 1.09
CA VAL A 280 21.07 -2.45 0.65
C VAL A 280 21.02 -2.38 -0.88
N PHE A 281 20.39 -3.37 -1.50
CA PHE A 281 20.21 -3.48 -2.93
C PHE A 281 19.05 -2.61 -3.41
N CYS A 282 19.34 -1.62 -4.28
CA CYS A 282 18.39 -0.65 -4.83
C CYS A 282 18.27 -0.79 -6.35
N PRO A 283 17.68 -1.89 -6.88
CA PRO A 283 17.78 -2.25 -8.31
C PRO A 283 17.22 -1.20 -9.26
N THR A 284 16.08 -0.61 -8.93
CA THR A 284 15.43 0.37 -9.81
C THR A 284 16.25 1.64 -9.96
N SER A 285 16.84 2.14 -8.87
CA SER A 285 17.72 3.30 -8.85
C SER A 285 19.04 3.02 -9.55
N ASN A 286 19.69 1.90 -9.21
CA ASN A 286 20.96 1.50 -9.80
C ASN A 286 20.91 1.45 -11.33
N LEU A 287 19.79 0.97 -11.88
CA LEU A 287 19.56 0.93 -13.32
C LEU A 287 19.19 2.31 -13.89
N PHE A 288 18.30 3.04 -13.22
CA PHE A 288 17.79 4.33 -13.72
C PHE A 288 18.88 5.40 -13.79
N ILE A 289 19.75 5.46 -12.79
CA ILE A 289 20.88 6.42 -12.73
C ILE A 289 22.11 5.87 -13.47
N GLY A 290 22.09 4.59 -13.85
CA GLY A 290 23.19 3.94 -14.57
C GLY A 290 24.42 3.68 -13.68
N SER A 291 24.21 3.42 -12.39
CA SER A 291 25.26 3.17 -11.41
C SER A 291 25.95 1.81 -11.60
N GLY A 292 25.18 0.76 -11.94
CA GLY A 292 25.70 -0.58 -12.22
C GLY A 292 24.81 -1.72 -11.74
N LEU A 293 25.36 -2.94 -11.73
CA LEU A 293 24.67 -4.15 -11.31
C LEU A 293 25.17 -4.61 -9.94
N PHE A 294 24.26 -4.87 -9.02
CA PHE A 294 24.56 -5.33 -7.67
C PHE A 294 24.96 -6.82 -7.68
N GLY A 295 26.09 -7.17 -7.10
CA GLY A 295 26.64 -8.53 -7.08
C GLY A 295 25.99 -9.38 -5.97
N TYR A 296 24.73 -9.75 -6.12
CA TYR A 296 23.95 -10.41 -5.07
C TYR A 296 24.59 -11.72 -4.59
N GLU A 297 24.86 -12.66 -5.52
CA GLU A 297 25.44 -13.95 -5.15
C GLU A 297 26.84 -13.83 -4.53
N ARG A 298 27.66 -12.89 -5.02
CA ARG A 298 28.99 -12.63 -4.47
C ARG A 298 28.90 -12.25 -3.00
N LEU A 299 28.02 -11.29 -2.67
CA LEU A 299 27.84 -10.80 -1.31
C LEU A 299 27.18 -11.85 -0.40
N ALA A 300 26.16 -12.55 -0.89
CA ALA A 300 25.48 -13.62 -0.15
C ALA A 300 26.44 -14.79 0.16
N LYS A 301 27.24 -15.23 -0.82
CA LYS A 301 28.26 -16.28 -0.64
C LYS A 301 29.36 -15.86 0.34
N ALA A 302 29.69 -14.57 0.39
CA ALA A 302 30.63 -14.02 1.36
C ALA A 302 30.05 -13.89 2.79
N GLY A 303 28.75 -14.06 2.96
CA GLY A 303 28.08 -13.93 4.26
C GLY A 303 27.72 -12.50 4.65
N VAL A 304 27.70 -11.55 3.70
CA VAL A 304 27.22 -10.19 3.91
C VAL A 304 25.69 -10.20 4.04
N ARG A 305 25.17 -9.46 4.98
CA ARG A 305 23.72 -9.26 5.14
C ARG A 305 23.20 -8.36 4.02
N ILE A 306 22.12 -8.79 3.35
CA ILE A 306 21.54 -8.06 2.22
C ILE A 306 20.09 -7.68 2.55
N ALA A 307 19.72 -6.47 2.18
CA ALA A 307 18.35 -5.97 2.19
C ALA A 307 17.97 -5.49 0.78
N LEU A 308 16.67 -5.42 0.48
CA LEU A 308 16.15 -4.98 -0.81
C LEU A 308 15.27 -3.74 -0.62
N ALA A 309 15.51 -2.67 -1.38
CA ALA A 309 14.89 -1.37 -1.19
C ALA A 309 14.49 -0.67 -2.50
N THR A 310 13.55 0.29 -2.41
CA THR A 310 13.07 1.06 -3.56
C THR A 310 14.02 2.18 -3.95
N ASP A 311 14.61 2.86 -2.98
CA ASP A 311 15.38 4.08 -3.16
C ASP A 311 14.64 5.18 -3.95
N VAL A 312 13.36 5.42 -3.64
CA VAL A 312 12.64 6.59 -4.15
C VAL A 312 13.38 7.85 -3.67
N GLY A 313 13.81 8.80 -4.52
CA GLY A 313 13.48 9.17 -5.91
C GLY A 313 14.50 8.83 -7.00
N GLY A 314 15.71 8.28 -6.72
CA GLY A 314 16.51 7.62 -7.74
C GLY A 314 15.80 6.35 -8.23
N GLY A 315 15.18 5.62 -7.35
CA GLY A 315 14.26 4.55 -7.66
C GLY A 315 12.95 5.06 -8.27
N THR A 316 12.39 4.27 -9.20
CA THR A 316 11.30 4.70 -10.08
C THR A 316 9.91 4.31 -9.60
N SER A 317 9.78 3.69 -8.42
CA SER A 317 8.50 3.18 -7.90
C SER A 317 8.54 2.99 -6.39
N TYR A 318 7.41 3.24 -5.74
CA TYR A 318 7.17 2.88 -4.33
C TYR A 318 6.89 1.37 -4.12
N SER A 319 6.67 0.62 -5.20
CA SER A 319 6.25 -0.78 -5.11
C SER A 319 7.43 -1.72 -4.83
N MET A 320 7.40 -2.39 -3.68
CA MET A 320 8.35 -3.45 -3.36
C MET A 320 8.21 -4.66 -4.31
N LEU A 321 7.03 -4.92 -4.87
CA LEU A 321 6.84 -5.95 -5.90
C LEU A 321 7.63 -5.59 -7.18
N ARG A 322 7.51 -4.35 -7.66
CA ARG A 322 8.31 -3.90 -8.81
C ARG A 322 9.81 -3.89 -8.52
N THR A 323 10.19 -3.52 -7.31
CA THR A 323 11.58 -3.57 -6.87
C THR A 323 12.13 -5.01 -6.92
N ALA A 324 11.36 -5.99 -6.44
CA ALA A 324 11.71 -7.40 -6.54
C ALA A 324 11.78 -7.90 -8.00
N ALA A 325 10.88 -7.42 -8.87
CA ALA A 325 10.93 -7.71 -10.31
C ALA A 325 12.21 -7.19 -10.97
N GLU A 326 12.63 -5.98 -10.64
CA GLU A 326 13.87 -5.41 -11.17
C GLU A 326 15.10 -6.14 -10.58
N ALA A 327 15.10 -6.50 -9.29
CA ALA A 327 16.13 -7.33 -8.69
C ALA A 327 16.28 -8.65 -9.44
N TYR A 328 15.18 -9.34 -9.74
CA TYR A 328 15.18 -10.56 -10.56
C TYR A 328 15.85 -10.35 -11.92
N LYS A 329 15.51 -9.26 -12.64
CA LYS A 329 16.09 -8.98 -13.96
C LYS A 329 17.57 -8.66 -13.87
N VAL A 330 18.01 -7.91 -12.86
CA VAL A 330 19.42 -7.58 -12.60
C VAL A 330 20.24 -8.86 -12.38
N LEU A 331 19.70 -9.80 -11.61
CA LEU A 331 20.35 -11.08 -11.36
C LEU A 331 20.41 -11.93 -12.65
N GLN A 332 19.31 -11.99 -13.43
CA GLN A 332 19.30 -12.69 -14.73
C GLN A 332 20.36 -12.16 -15.71
N LEU A 333 20.60 -10.84 -15.72
CA LEU A 333 21.66 -10.23 -16.55
C LEU A 333 23.06 -10.71 -16.16
N GLN A 334 23.24 -11.21 -14.94
CA GLN A 334 24.50 -11.71 -14.40
C GLN A 334 24.57 -13.26 -14.40
N GLY A 335 23.53 -13.94 -14.92
CA GLY A 335 23.41 -15.40 -14.88
C GLY A 335 23.05 -15.96 -13.51
N GLU A 336 22.55 -15.12 -12.62
CA GLU A 336 22.08 -15.46 -11.29
C GLU A 336 20.54 -15.57 -11.27
N ASN A 337 19.96 -16.17 -10.22
CA ASN A 337 18.53 -16.34 -10.07
C ASN A 337 18.03 -15.74 -8.75
N LEU A 338 16.82 -15.19 -8.78
CA LEU A 338 16.08 -14.76 -7.59
C LEU A 338 14.74 -15.51 -7.52
N PRO A 339 14.66 -16.64 -6.79
CA PRO A 339 13.40 -17.35 -6.57
C PRO A 339 12.37 -16.45 -5.89
N ALA A 340 11.09 -16.61 -6.22
CA ALA A 340 10.01 -15.80 -5.65
C ALA A 340 9.97 -15.86 -4.11
N LEU A 341 10.19 -17.03 -3.51
CA LEU A 341 10.28 -17.19 -2.06
C LEU A 341 11.38 -16.29 -1.46
N VAL A 342 12.56 -16.27 -2.07
CA VAL A 342 13.68 -15.43 -1.61
C VAL A 342 13.34 -13.95 -1.74
N ALA A 343 12.70 -13.55 -2.84
CA ALA A 343 12.30 -12.16 -3.07
C ALA A 343 11.28 -11.68 -2.03
N PHE A 344 10.25 -12.49 -1.74
CA PHE A 344 9.24 -12.15 -0.74
C PHE A 344 9.77 -12.18 0.70
N ASP A 345 10.73 -13.05 1.00
CA ASP A 345 11.45 -13.02 2.27
C ASP A 345 12.26 -11.72 2.41
N LEU A 346 12.96 -11.31 1.36
CA LEU A 346 13.74 -10.06 1.34
C LEU A 346 12.87 -8.83 1.63
N ILE A 347 11.71 -8.71 1.00
CA ILE A 347 10.83 -7.54 1.18
C ILE A 347 9.97 -7.57 2.45
N THR A 348 10.09 -8.62 3.27
CA THR A 348 9.35 -8.80 4.53
C THR A 348 10.29 -9.11 5.70
N ARG A 349 10.48 -10.40 6.05
CA ARG A 349 11.23 -10.86 7.22
C ARG A 349 12.71 -10.46 7.18
N ALA A 350 13.38 -10.62 6.05
CA ALA A 350 14.81 -10.30 5.95
C ALA A 350 15.06 -8.78 6.11
N ASN A 351 14.20 -7.93 5.52
CA ASN A 351 14.27 -6.49 5.74
C ASN A 351 13.97 -6.11 7.20
N ALA A 352 13.02 -6.79 7.87
CA ALA A 352 12.78 -6.60 9.31
C ALA A 352 14.05 -6.89 10.13
N ALA A 353 14.71 -8.02 9.83
CA ALA A 353 15.97 -8.39 10.49
C ALA A 353 17.12 -7.43 10.17
N ALA A 354 17.18 -6.89 8.94
CA ALA A 354 18.17 -5.90 8.54
C ALA A 354 18.12 -4.62 9.39
N ILE A 355 16.90 -4.18 9.74
CA ILE A 355 16.67 -2.99 10.56
C ILE A 355 16.49 -3.28 12.06
N GLY A 356 16.67 -4.56 12.48
CA GLY A 356 16.60 -4.98 13.90
C GLY A 356 15.22 -4.92 14.50
N LEU A 357 14.15 -5.10 13.70
CA LEU A 357 12.74 -5.09 14.13
C LEU A 357 12.04 -6.45 13.91
N ASP A 358 12.77 -7.52 13.62
CA ASP A 358 12.24 -8.86 13.30
C ASP A 358 11.49 -9.53 14.46
N ALA A 359 11.69 -9.07 15.71
CA ALA A 359 10.88 -9.48 16.84
C ALA A 359 9.48 -8.83 16.86
N GLU A 360 9.28 -7.74 16.13
CA GLU A 360 8.06 -6.93 16.16
C GLU A 360 7.24 -7.00 14.87
N ILE A 361 7.91 -7.12 13.69
CA ILE A 361 7.31 -7.02 12.36
C ILE A 361 7.95 -8.03 11.38
N GLY A 362 7.43 -8.07 10.15
CA GLY A 362 7.98 -8.90 9.05
C GLY A 362 7.48 -10.35 9.04
N THR A 363 6.68 -10.76 10.02
CA THR A 363 6.08 -12.10 10.12
C THR A 363 4.63 -12.04 10.56
N ILE A 364 3.86 -13.11 10.27
CA ILE A 364 2.50 -13.30 10.81
C ILE A 364 2.57 -14.33 11.94
N THR A 365 3.11 -13.90 13.08
CA THR A 365 3.27 -14.73 14.27
C THR A 365 2.59 -14.09 15.48
N PRO A 366 2.04 -14.87 16.45
CA PRO A 366 1.48 -14.31 17.67
C PRO A 366 2.48 -13.40 18.40
N GLY A 367 2.02 -12.24 18.82
CA GLY A 367 2.82 -11.20 19.48
C GLY A 367 3.40 -10.14 18.55
N ALA A 368 3.60 -10.40 17.26
CA ALA A 368 4.01 -9.40 16.28
C ALA A 368 2.91 -8.34 16.05
N PHE A 369 3.28 -7.15 15.62
CA PHE A 369 2.29 -6.17 15.15
C PHE A 369 1.55 -6.72 13.93
N ALA A 370 0.25 -6.44 13.86
CA ALA A 370 -0.57 -6.81 12.73
C ALA A 370 -0.38 -5.83 11.56
N ASP A 371 0.87 -5.73 11.09
CA ASP A 371 1.27 -5.03 9.89
C ASP A 371 1.17 -6.01 8.73
N LEU A 372 0.14 -5.86 7.91
CA LEU A 372 -0.23 -6.85 6.90
C LEU A 372 -0.48 -6.17 5.56
N VAL A 373 -0.24 -6.92 4.49
CA VAL A 373 -0.68 -6.58 3.14
C VAL A 373 -1.56 -7.70 2.59
N VAL A 374 -2.63 -7.31 1.93
CA VAL A 374 -3.54 -8.21 1.23
C VAL A 374 -3.35 -8.01 -0.27
N LEU A 375 -2.98 -9.06 -0.96
CA LEU A 375 -2.64 -9.02 -2.39
C LEU A 375 -3.64 -9.82 -3.22
N ASP A 376 -4.02 -9.24 -4.36
CA ASP A 376 -4.79 -9.89 -5.43
C ASP A 376 -3.86 -10.30 -6.58
N SER A 377 -3.63 -11.60 -6.74
CA SER A 377 -2.86 -12.14 -7.86
C SER A 377 -3.61 -12.08 -9.21
N ARG A 378 -4.87 -11.64 -9.20
CA ARG A 378 -5.73 -11.45 -10.37
C ARG A 378 -6.09 -9.99 -10.64
N ALA A 379 -5.37 -9.04 -10.06
CA ALA A 379 -5.64 -7.59 -10.08
C ALA A 379 -5.78 -6.99 -11.50
N THR A 380 -5.21 -7.60 -12.51
CA THR A 380 -5.36 -7.18 -13.91
C THR A 380 -5.81 -8.35 -14.79
N PRO A 381 -6.44 -8.09 -15.95
CA PRO A 381 -6.84 -9.16 -16.87
C PRO A 381 -5.69 -10.09 -17.27
N ALA A 382 -4.48 -9.56 -17.46
CA ALA A 382 -3.31 -10.37 -17.79
C ALA A 382 -2.85 -11.24 -16.62
N MET A 383 -2.87 -10.73 -15.39
CA MET A 383 -2.59 -11.52 -14.18
C MET A 383 -3.64 -12.60 -13.99
N ALA A 384 -4.93 -12.25 -14.08
CA ALA A 384 -6.03 -13.21 -13.96
C ALA A 384 -5.89 -14.36 -14.96
N HIS A 385 -5.62 -14.05 -16.23
CA HIS A 385 -5.42 -15.05 -17.27
C HIS A 385 -4.18 -15.94 -17.00
N ARG A 386 -3.07 -15.34 -16.51
CA ARG A 386 -1.88 -16.14 -16.13
C ARG A 386 -2.18 -17.05 -14.94
N MET A 387 -3.02 -16.62 -14.00
CA MET A 387 -3.40 -17.43 -12.83
C MET A 387 -4.23 -18.66 -13.17
N GLU A 388 -4.92 -18.72 -14.33
CA GLU A 388 -5.66 -19.91 -14.77
C GLU A 388 -4.78 -21.15 -14.95
N VAL A 389 -3.48 -20.97 -15.20
CA VAL A 389 -2.51 -22.06 -15.42
C VAL A 389 -1.45 -22.14 -14.32
N THR A 390 -1.60 -21.37 -13.24
CA THR A 390 -0.73 -21.41 -12.06
C THR A 390 -1.02 -22.66 -11.24
N ARG A 391 0.03 -23.39 -10.82
CA ARG A 391 -0.07 -24.72 -10.21
C ARG A 391 0.14 -24.71 -8.70
N ASP A 392 0.90 -23.75 -8.21
CA ASP A 392 1.31 -23.69 -6.82
C ASP A 392 1.56 -22.24 -6.34
N LEU A 393 1.80 -22.10 -5.05
CA LEU A 393 2.04 -20.80 -4.41
C LEU A 393 3.30 -20.09 -4.95
N GLU A 394 4.36 -20.82 -5.31
CA GLU A 394 5.59 -20.17 -5.82
C GLU A 394 5.35 -19.52 -7.19
N GLU A 395 4.58 -20.18 -8.06
CA GLU A 395 4.15 -19.57 -9.32
C GLU A 395 3.25 -18.35 -9.09
N GLU A 396 2.34 -18.40 -8.11
CA GLU A 396 1.50 -17.26 -7.73
C GLU A 396 2.35 -16.07 -7.22
N LEU A 397 3.30 -16.34 -6.33
CA LEU A 397 4.25 -15.32 -5.85
C LEU A 397 5.08 -14.76 -7.00
N PHE A 398 5.47 -15.58 -7.96
CA PHE A 398 6.22 -15.12 -9.13
C PHE A 398 5.38 -14.23 -10.05
N VAL A 399 4.08 -14.51 -10.20
CA VAL A 399 3.13 -13.61 -10.90
C VAL A 399 3.03 -12.27 -10.18
N LEU A 400 2.81 -12.29 -8.86
CA LEU A 400 2.76 -11.07 -8.04
C LEU A 400 4.06 -10.27 -8.13
N MET A 401 5.23 -10.94 -8.04
CA MET A 401 6.53 -10.29 -8.14
C MET A 401 6.74 -9.64 -9.51
N THR A 402 6.41 -10.33 -10.60
CA THR A 402 6.79 -9.88 -11.95
C THR A 402 5.76 -8.98 -12.64
N MET A 403 4.48 -9.11 -12.30
CA MET A 403 3.37 -8.41 -12.92
C MET A 403 2.63 -7.48 -11.94
N GLY A 404 2.85 -7.65 -10.62
CA GLY A 404 2.18 -6.88 -9.58
C GLY A 404 2.78 -5.48 -9.41
N ASP A 405 1.91 -4.58 -8.99
CA ASP A 405 2.22 -3.23 -8.53
C ASP A 405 1.16 -2.79 -7.49
N ASP A 406 0.94 -1.48 -7.31
CA ASP A 406 -0.06 -0.96 -6.38
C ASP A 406 -1.50 -1.43 -6.68
N ARG A 407 -1.79 -1.86 -7.92
CA ARG A 407 -3.11 -2.43 -8.30
C ARG A 407 -3.34 -3.79 -7.67
N ALA A 408 -2.28 -4.54 -7.40
CA ALA A 408 -2.36 -5.83 -6.72
C ALA A 408 -2.57 -5.69 -5.20
N VAL A 409 -2.41 -4.50 -4.62
CA VAL A 409 -2.61 -4.26 -3.19
C VAL A 409 -4.09 -3.95 -2.93
N LEU A 410 -4.83 -4.90 -2.39
CA LEU A 410 -6.23 -4.71 -2.01
C LEU A 410 -6.36 -3.89 -0.73
N GLN A 411 -5.55 -4.19 0.28
CA GLN A 411 -5.57 -3.50 1.56
C GLN A 411 -4.20 -3.60 2.25
N THR A 412 -3.88 -2.56 2.99
CA THR A 412 -2.71 -2.50 3.88
C THR A 412 -3.20 -2.25 5.30
N TYR A 413 -2.71 -3.03 6.26
CA TYR A 413 -3.02 -2.89 7.67
C TYR A 413 -1.79 -2.44 8.44
N ILE A 414 -1.96 -1.42 9.26
CA ILE A 414 -0.94 -0.94 10.19
C ILE A 414 -1.46 -1.17 11.61
N ALA A 415 -0.77 -2.02 12.35
CA ALA A 415 -1.22 -2.47 13.66
C ALA A 415 -2.71 -2.86 13.66
N GLY A 416 -3.13 -3.65 12.68
CA GLY A 416 -4.48 -4.19 12.53
C GLY A 416 -5.55 -3.19 12.08
N LYS A 417 -5.19 -1.96 11.75
CA LYS A 417 -6.11 -0.95 11.22
C LYS A 417 -5.89 -0.75 9.73
N PRO A 418 -6.95 -0.65 8.90
CA PRO A 418 -6.80 -0.28 7.51
C PRO A 418 -6.05 1.06 7.37
N ALA A 419 -5.03 1.08 6.53
CA ALA A 419 -4.18 2.27 6.35
C ALA A 419 -4.75 3.27 5.34
N LEU A 420 -5.62 2.82 4.44
CA LEU A 420 -6.27 3.64 3.42
C LEU A 420 -7.78 3.55 3.60
N GLU A 421 -8.41 4.68 3.92
CA GLU A 421 -9.85 4.83 3.86
C GLU A 421 -10.28 4.95 2.39
N GLY A 422 -11.26 4.13 1.96
CA GLY A 422 -11.92 4.27 0.65
C GLY A 422 -11.28 3.55 -0.53
N ARG A 423 -10.17 2.80 -0.41
CA ARG A 423 -9.79 1.78 -1.38
C ARG A 423 -10.57 0.48 -1.16
N SER A 424 -11.88 0.56 -1.13
CA SER A 424 -12.72 -0.62 -1.35
C SER A 424 -12.93 -0.82 -2.86
N GLY A 425 -11.84 -1.10 -3.57
CA GLY A 425 -11.95 -1.90 -4.76
C GLY A 425 -12.34 -3.29 -4.27
N THR A 426 -13.64 -3.61 -4.32
CA THR A 426 -14.23 -4.94 -4.11
C THR A 426 -13.70 -5.77 -2.93
N VAL A 427 -13.43 -5.14 -1.80
CA VAL A 427 -13.26 -5.84 -0.53
C VAL A 427 -14.47 -5.55 0.32
N GLN A 428 -15.36 -6.53 0.39
CA GLN A 428 -16.44 -6.47 1.36
C GLN A 428 -15.86 -6.54 2.76
N SER A 429 -15.75 -5.37 3.45
CA SER A 429 -15.72 -5.39 4.90
C SER A 429 -17.07 -5.94 5.36
N ARG A 430 -17.15 -7.25 5.54
CA ARG A 430 -18.27 -7.85 6.25
C ARG A 430 -18.11 -7.54 7.73
N ARG A 431 -18.77 -6.50 8.22
CA ARG A 431 -19.31 -6.63 9.56
C ARG A 431 -20.35 -7.75 9.48
N VAL A 432 -19.95 -8.97 9.82
CA VAL A 432 -20.89 -10.03 10.14
C VAL A 432 -21.44 -9.69 11.53
N ALA A 433 -22.30 -8.70 11.61
CA ALA A 433 -23.35 -8.76 12.61
C ALA A 433 -24.15 -9.98 12.22
N SER A 434 -24.19 -10.99 13.07
CA SER A 434 -25.14 -12.10 12.93
C SER A 434 -26.54 -11.50 13.06
N MET A 435 -27.13 -11.09 11.92
CA MET A 435 -28.50 -10.68 11.86
C MET A 435 -29.34 -11.92 12.19
N THR A 436 -30.17 -11.83 13.19
CA THR A 436 -31.13 -12.88 13.55
C THR A 436 -32.11 -13.08 12.36
N SER A 437 -32.75 -14.22 12.27
CA SER A 437 -33.68 -14.56 11.18
C SER A 437 -34.83 -13.55 10.96
N GLY A 438 -35.10 -12.64 11.91
CA GLY A 438 -36.06 -11.54 11.80
C GLY A 438 -35.50 -10.27 11.15
N GLU A 439 -34.16 -10.14 10.99
CA GLU A 439 -33.48 -8.95 10.44
C GLU A 439 -33.19 -9.06 8.93
N ARG A 440 -33.46 -10.20 8.31
CA ARG A 440 -33.26 -10.46 6.87
C ARG A 440 -34.56 -10.29 6.08
N SER A 441 -35.31 -9.22 6.32
CA SER A 441 -36.53 -8.93 5.56
C SER A 441 -36.22 -8.06 4.33
N ASP A 442 -37.02 -8.17 3.29
CA ASP A 442 -36.99 -7.29 2.13
C ASP A 442 -37.04 -5.81 2.54
N GLU A 443 -37.82 -5.49 3.57
CA GLU A 443 -37.93 -4.12 4.11
C GLU A 443 -36.62 -3.61 4.68
N THR A 444 -35.85 -4.45 5.36
CA THR A 444 -34.55 -4.05 5.93
C THR A 444 -33.54 -3.70 4.83
N PHE A 445 -33.46 -4.52 3.79
CA PHE A 445 -32.60 -4.25 2.65
C PHE A 445 -33.07 -3.05 1.83
N LEU A 446 -34.38 -2.88 1.72
CA LEU A 446 -34.96 -1.74 1.01
C LEU A 446 -34.66 -0.41 1.73
N ARG A 447 -34.76 -0.36 3.08
CA ARG A 447 -34.34 0.82 3.84
C ARG A 447 -32.84 1.12 3.69
N ARG A 448 -32.03 0.11 3.46
CA ARG A 448 -30.62 0.30 3.12
C ARG A 448 -30.44 0.94 1.74
N ALA A 449 -31.22 0.55 0.74
CA ALA A 449 -31.27 1.21 -0.57
C ALA A 449 -31.75 2.68 -0.44
N PHE A 450 -32.70 2.96 0.46
CA PHE A 450 -33.14 4.34 0.77
C PHE A 450 -32.03 5.18 1.38
N ALA A 451 -31.22 4.61 2.28
CA ALA A 451 -30.05 5.30 2.83
C ALA A 451 -29.01 5.64 1.74
N VAL A 452 -28.84 4.75 0.74
CA VAL A 452 -28.01 5.02 -0.45
C VAL A 452 -28.57 6.18 -1.26
N ALA A 453 -29.89 6.20 -1.49
CA ALA A 453 -30.57 7.30 -2.21
C ALA A 453 -30.44 8.65 -1.49
N ALA A 454 -30.56 8.65 -0.16
CA ALA A 454 -30.34 9.84 0.65
C ALA A 454 -28.87 10.35 0.57
N ARG A 455 -27.89 9.46 0.52
CA ARG A 455 -26.47 9.83 0.30
C ARG A 455 -26.26 10.41 -1.10
N ALA A 456 -26.86 9.82 -2.14
CA ALA A 456 -26.80 10.37 -3.50
C ALA A 456 -27.24 11.84 -3.52
N HIS A 457 -28.37 12.14 -2.85
CA HIS A 457 -28.88 13.50 -2.73
C HIS A 457 -27.93 14.43 -1.95
N ALA A 458 -27.37 13.96 -0.86
CA ALA A 458 -26.39 14.73 -0.08
C ALA A 458 -25.11 15.03 -0.88
N HIS A 459 -24.75 14.19 -1.84
CA HIS A 459 -23.63 14.37 -2.77
C HIS A 459 -24.01 15.20 -4.03
N GLY A 460 -25.23 15.76 -4.08
CA GLY A 460 -25.69 16.62 -5.17
C GLY A 460 -26.25 15.88 -6.38
N ASN A 461 -26.51 14.57 -6.27
CA ASN A 461 -27.18 13.77 -7.30
C ASN A 461 -28.68 13.63 -7.02
N HIS A 462 -29.42 13.05 -7.96
CA HIS A 462 -30.83 12.72 -7.73
C HIS A 462 -30.99 11.61 -6.66
N PRO A 463 -32.06 11.60 -5.84
CA PRO A 463 -32.23 10.71 -4.70
C PRO A 463 -32.64 9.30 -5.13
N PHE A 464 -31.77 8.62 -5.88
CA PHE A 464 -31.93 7.21 -6.25
C PHE A 464 -30.72 6.42 -5.79
N GLY A 465 -30.99 5.23 -5.25
CA GLY A 465 -29.96 4.32 -4.75
C GLY A 465 -30.39 2.87 -4.91
N ALA A 466 -29.41 2.00 -5.16
CA ALA A 466 -29.63 0.57 -5.31
C ALA A 466 -28.57 -0.23 -4.56
N ILE A 467 -28.95 -1.42 -4.07
CA ILE A 467 -28.03 -2.41 -3.50
C ILE A 467 -28.26 -3.79 -4.13
N LEU A 468 -27.22 -4.59 -4.22
CA LEU A 468 -27.29 -5.99 -4.61
C LEU A 468 -27.03 -6.88 -3.40
N VAL A 469 -27.88 -7.90 -3.20
CA VAL A 469 -27.79 -8.82 -2.06
C VAL A 469 -27.75 -10.26 -2.57
N ASP A 470 -26.85 -11.09 -2.03
CA ASP A 470 -26.75 -12.51 -2.38
C ASP A 470 -27.81 -13.38 -1.69
N SER A 471 -27.87 -14.66 -2.04
CA SER A 471 -28.85 -15.62 -1.50
C SER A 471 -28.75 -15.87 -0.01
N ILE A 472 -27.62 -15.50 0.64
CA ILE A 472 -27.41 -15.65 2.08
C ILE A 472 -27.52 -14.33 2.85
N GLY A 473 -27.94 -13.24 2.16
CA GLY A 473 -28.24 -11.94 2.78
C GLY A 473 -27.04 -10.99 2.90
N ASN A 474 -25.97 -11.20 2.14
CA ASN A 474 -24.88 -10.25 2.09
C ASN A 474 -25.14 -9.18 1.03
N VAL A 475 -24.91 -7.93 1.40
CA VAL A 475 -24.92 -6.81 0.46
C VAL A 475 -23.63 -6.80 -0.34
N LEU A 476 -23.71 -7.04 -1.64
CA LEU A 476 -22.58 -7.11 -2.56
C LEU A 476 -22.16 -5.74 -3.09
N PHE A 477 -23.12 -4.89 -3.39
CA PHE A 477 -22.92 -3.53 -3.89
C PHE A 477 -23.90 -2.55 -3.25
N GLU A 478 -23.48 -1.31 -3.07
CA GLU A 478 -24.29 -0.13 -2.82
C GLU A 478 -23.92 0.92 -3.87
N VAL A 479 -24.88 1.38 -4.66
CA VAL A 479 -24.60 2.28 -5.79
C VAL A 479 -25.55 3.46 -5.76
N GLU A 480 -24.99 4.65 -5.78
CA GLU A 480 -25.68 5.94 -5.86
C GLU A 480 -25.99 6.30 -7.31
N ASN A 481 -27.00 7.14 -7.51
CA ASN A 481 -27.23 7.79 -8.81
C ASN A 481 -26.03 8.68 -9.17
N GLY A 482 -25.54 8.59 -10.41
CA GLY A 482 -24.38 9.34 -10.90
C GLY A 482 -24.71 10.45 -11.90
N PHE A 483 -25.99 10.75 -12.14
CA PHE A 483 -26.45 11.68 -13.18
C PHE A 483 -25.66 12.98 -13.23
N MET A 484 -25.55 13.69 -12.09
CA MET A 484 -24.86 14.98 -12.02
C MET A 484 -23.34 14.84 -11.99
N ALA A 485 -22.83 13.88 -11.21
CA ALA A 485 -21.40 13.68 -11.00
C ALA A 485 -20.70 13.21 -12.28
N ASP A 486 -21.32 12.26 -12.99
CA ASP A 486 -20.75 11.66 -14.21
C ASP A 486 -21.11 12.44 -15.48
N ARG A 487 -22.03 13.42 -15.38
CA ARG A 487 -22.64 14.12 -16.52
C ARG A 487 -23.23 13.13 -17.54
N ASP A 488 -23.80 12.04 -17.04
CA ASP A 488 -24.38 10.95 -17.83
C ASP A 488 -25.85 10.75 -17.43
N SER A 489 -26.78 11.12 -18.31
CA SER A 489 -28.22 10.96 -18.09
C SER A 489 -28.65 9.49 -17.98
N THR A 490 -27.79 8.54 -18.30
CA THR A 490 -28.02 7.10 -18.13
C THR A 490 -27.42 6.53 -16.86
N ALA A 491 -26.71 7.33 -16.04
CA ALA A 491 -26.05 6.90 -14.81
C ALA A 491 -27.03 6.67 -13.65
N HIS A 492 -28.11 5.92 -13.91
CA HIS A 492 -29.05 5.48 -12.88
C HIS A 492 -28.40 4.44 -11.96
N ALA A 493 -28.74 4.46 -10.67
CA ALA A 493 -28.15 3.58 -9.66
C ALA A 493 -28.22 2.10 -10.04
N GLU A 494 -29.38 1.63 -10.53
CA GLU A 494 -29.61 0.23 -10.91
C GLU A 494 -28.81 -0.15 -12.15
N ARG A 495 -28.71 0.76 -13.16
CA ARG A 495 -27.91 0.49 -14.35
C ARG A 495 -26.42 0.42 -14.01
N LEU A 496 -25.93 1.35 -13.20
CA LEU A 496 -24.55 1.33 -12.72
C LEU A 496 -24.25 0.06 -11.92
N LEU A 497 -25.17 -0.31 -11.02
CA LEU A 497 -25.08 -1.54 -10.23
C LEU A 497 -25.06 -2.78 -11.12
N ALA A 498 -25.99 -2.89 -12.08
CA ALA A 498 -26.04 -4.02 -13.01
C ALA A 498 -24.75 -4.14 -13.84
N THR A 499 -24.16 -3.00 -14.23
CA THR A 499 -22.87 -2.95 -14.92
C THR A 499 -21.72 -3.45 -14.05
N GLN A 500 -21.67 -3.04 -12.76
CA GLN A 500 -20.67 -3.51 -11.81
C GLN A 500 -20.85 -5.00 -11.52
N ALA A 501 -22.07 -5.43 -11.26
CA ALA A 501 -22.41 -6.81 -10.96
C ALA A 501 -22.00 -7.77 -12.08
N SER A 502 -22.35 -7.44 -13.34
CA SER A 502 -22.01 -8.27 -14.50
C SER A 502 -20.51 -8.37 -14.81
N LYS A 503 -19.73 -7.40 -14.33
CA LYS A 503 -18.26 -7.45 -14.43
C LYS A 503 -17.61 -8.28 -13.30
N ALA A 504 -18.27 -8.37 -12.15
CA ALA A 504 -17.74 -9.00 -10.95
C ALA A 504 -18.18 -10.45 -10.76
N TYR A 505 -19.34 -10.84 -11.29
CA TYR A 505 -19.94 -12.15 -11.05
C TYR A 505 -20.49 -12.79 -12.30
N ASP A 506 -20.48 -14.12 -12.36
CA ASP A 506 -21.09 -14.86 -13.45
C ASP A 506 -22.63 -14.84 -13.39
N PRO A 507 -23.33 -15.05 -14.52
CA PRO A 507 -24.79 -14.99 -14.57
C PRO A 507 -25.50 -16.04 -13.69
N LYS A 508 -24.87 -17.19 -13.39
CA LYS A 508 -25.48 -18.23 -12.52
C LYS A 508 -25.49 -17.76 -11.06
N PHE A 509 -24.44 -17.09 -10.62
CA PHE A 509 -24.41 -16.48 -9.31
C PHE A 509 -25.40 -15.33 -9.20
N LEU A 510 -25.43 -14.43 -10.20
CA LEU A 510 -26.34 -13.28 -10.23
C LEU A 510 -27.82 -13.69 -10.29
N ALA A 511 -28.15 -14.85 -10.88
CA ALA A 511 -29.48 -15.40 -10.86
C ALA A 511 -30.03 -15.73 -9.46
N GLN A 512 -29.14 -15.84 -8.46
CA GLN A 512 -29.50 -16.06 -7.06
C GLN A 512 -29.49 -14.77 -6.23
N CYS A 513 -29.09 -13.63 -6.83
CA CYS A 513 -28.99 -12.34 -6.15
C CYS A 513 -30.29 -11.53 -6.29
N THR A 514 -30.54 -10.67 -5.30
CA THR A 514 -31.65 -9.71 -5.28
C THR A 514 -31.12 -8.28 -5.38
N LEU A 515 -31.64 -7.51 -6.34
CA LEU A 515 -31.44 -6.08 -6.43
C LEU A 515 -32.55 -5.35 -5.65
N TYR A 516 -32.18 -4.52 -4.68
CA TYR A 516 -33.10 -3.61 -3.98
C TYR A 516 -32.84 -2.19 -4.44
N THR A 517 -33.90 -1.44 -4.73
CA THR A 517 -33.80 -0.07 -5.22
C THR A 517 -34.88 0.84 -4.64
N SER A 518 -34.54 2.12 -4.47
CA SER A 518 -35.44 3.11 -3.88
C SER A 518 -36.67 3.38 -4.74
N ALA A 519 -36.58 3.25 -6.06
CA ALA A 519 -37.66 3.42 -6.99
C ALA A 519 -37.74 2.26 -7.99
N GLU A 520 -38.89 2.04 -8.61
CA GLU A 520 -39.09 1.03 -9.65
C GLU A 520 -38.10 1.27 -10.80
N PRO A 521 -37.34 0.23 -11.24
CA PRO A 521 -36.40 0.38 -12.34
C PRO A 521 -37.11 0.79 -13.64
N CYS A 522 -36.67 1.89 -14.25
CA CYS A 522 -37.16 2.29 -15.58
C CYS A 522 -36.82 1.22 -16.64
N ALA A 523 -37.33 1.38 -17.86
CA ALA A 523 -37.13 0.39 -18.93
C ALA A 523 -35.67 0.11 -19.25
N MET A 524 -34.78 1.14 -19.21
CA MET A 524 -33.34 1.01 -19.41
C MET A 524 -32.71 0.17 -18.29
N CYS A 525 -33.00 0.50 -17.03
CA CYS A 525 -32.49 -0.23 -15.86
C CYS A 525 -32.99 -1.67 -15.81
N SER A 526 -34.28 -1.89 -16.13
CA SER A 526 -34.87 -3.24 -16.24
C SER A 526 -34.15 -4.07 -17.29
N GLY A 527 -33.83 -3.49 -18.44
CA GLY A 527 -33.02 -4.15 -19.48
C GLY A 527 -31.64 -4.49 -18.97
N ALA A 528 -30.94 -3.56 -18.28
CA ALA A 528 -29.61 -3.79 -17.72
C ALA A 528 -29.64 -4.94 -16.68
N ILE A 529 -30.60 -4.96 -15.77
CA ILE A 529 -30.82 -6.02 -14.77
C ILE A 529 -31.04 -7.38 -15.46
N TYR A 530 -31.87 -7.41 -16.50
CA TYR A 530 -32.12 -8.61 -17.27
C TYR A 530 -30.86 -9.18 -17.91
N TRP A 531 -30.11 -8.33 -18.62
CA TRP A 531 -28.89 -8.76 -19.32
C TRP A 531 -27.73 -9.08 -18.36
N ALA A 532 -27.67 -8.45 -17.19
CA ALA A 532 -26.68 -8.79 -16.15
C ALA A 532 -26.92 -10.18 -15.53
N GLY A 533 -28.13 -10.72 -15.64
CA GLY A 533 -28.44 -12.04 -15.09
C GLY A 533 -29.05 -12.02 -13.68
N ILE A 534 -29.34 -10.87 -13.09
CA ILE A 534 -29.92 -10.75 -11.73
C ILE A 534 -31.29 -11.40 -11.66
N GLY A 535 -31.50 -12.26 -10.65
CA GLY A 535 -32.70 -13.13 -10.59
C GLY A 535 -33.90 -12.51 -9.90
N ARG A 536 -33.71 -11.47 -9.05
CA ARG A 536 -34.79 -10.87 -8.25
C ARG A 536 -34.62 -9.36 -8.12
N VAL A 537 -35.75 -8.62 -8.13
CA VAL A 537 -35.81 -7.16 -7.94
C VAL A 537 -36.84 -6.82 -6.88
N VAL A 538 -36.47 -5.96 -5.93
CA VAL A 538 -37.36 -5.40 -4.91
C VAL A 538 -37.25 -3.88 -4.94
N PHE A 539 -38.39 -3.16 -5.00
CA PHE A 539 -38.40 -1.71 -5.13
C PHE A 539 -39.37 -1.02 -4.16
N GLY A 540 -39.04 0.25 -3.84
CA GLY A 540 -39.84 1.08 -2.94
C GLY A 540 -40.99 1.80 -3.61
N LEU A 541 -40.72 2.77 -4.45
CA LEU A 541 -41.69 3.66 -5.10
C LEU A 541 -42.00 3.18 -6.51
N THR A 542 -43.27 3.16 -6.90
CA THR A 542 -43.64 2.83 -8.28
C THR A 542 -43.22 3.94 -9.26
N GLU A 543 -42.92 3.58 -10.51
CA GLU A 543 -42.62 4.53 -11.60
C GLU A 543 -43.80 5.52 -11.81
N ARG A 544 -45.04 5.03 -11.66
CA ARG A 544 -46.22 5.86 -11.77
C ARG A 544 -46.35 6.89 -10.65
N GLN A 545 -46.04 6.51 -9.43
CA GLN A 545 -46.07 7.43 -8.29
C GLN A 545 -44.90 8.41 -8.35
N LEU A 546 -43.71 7.95 -8.76
CA LEU A 546 -42.57 8.82 -9.05
C LEU A 546 -42.97 9.91 -10.07
N LYS A 547 -43.60 9.54 -11.17
CA LYS A 547 -44.11 10.48 -12.17
C LYS A 547 -45.08 11.51 -11.59
N SER A 548 -45.93 11.12 -10.63
CA SER A 548 -46.84 12.06 -9.97
C SER A 548 -46.09 13.07 -9.08
N ILE A 549 -44.93 12.71 -8.53
CA ILE A 549 -44.09 13.56 -7.68
C ILE A 549 -43.22 14.47 -8.54
N THR A 550 -42.58 13.95 -9.58
CA THR A 550 -41.63 14.69 -10.43
C THR A 550 -42.34 15.56 -11.49
N GLY A 551 -43.55 15.19 -11.89
CA GLY A 551 -44.26 15.85 -12.99
C GLY A 551 -43.49 15.76 -14.30
N ASP A 552 -43.46 16.88 -15.04
CA ASP A 552 -42.71 17.01 -16.31
C ASP A 552 -41.28 17.58 -16.08
N HIS A 553 -40.60 17.19 -15.00
CA HIS A 553 -39.27 17.69 -14.72
C HIS A 553 -38.25 17.26 -15.78
N PRO A 554 -37.51 18.18 -16.44
CA PRO A 554 -36.67 17.86 -17.60
C PRO A 554 -35.49 16.93 -17.27
N GLU A 555 -35.05 16.86 -16.03
CA GLU A 555 -33.99 15.95 -15.59
C GLU A 555 -34.49 14.56 -15.20
N ASN A 556 -35.83 14.35 -15.14
CA ASN A 556 -36.44 13.03 -14.89
C ASN A 556 -37.64 12.81 -15.80
N PRO A 557 -37.42 12.62 -17.11
CA PRO A 557 -38.48 12.32 -18.07
C PRO A 557 -39.02 10.89 -17.88
N THR A 558 -39.87 10.71 -16.88
CA THR A 558 -40.35 9.40 -16.42
C THR A 558 -41.11 8.64 -17.52
N MET A 559 -40.74 7.39 -17.80
CA MET A 559 -41.47 6.49 -18.71
C MET A 559 -42.56 5.76 -17.93
N ASP A 560 -43.81 5.82 -18.42
CA ASP A 560 -44.93 5.08 -17.82
C ASP A 560 -44.92 3.62 -18.33
N LEU A 561 -43.86 2.88 -18.02
CA LEU A 561 -43.68 1.47 -18.41
C LEU A 561 -43.17 0.66 -17.21
N PRO A 562 -44.04 -0.08 -16.50
CA PRO A 562 -43.64 -0.83 -15.32
C PRO A 562 -42.53 -1.86 -15.60
N CYS A 563 -41.58 -2.00 -14.69
CA CYS A 563 -40.44 -2.94 -14.79
C CYS A 563 -40.91 -4.39 -15.02
N ARG A 564 -42.04 -4.79 -14.43
CA ARG A 564 -42.66 -6.11 -14.63
C ARG A 564 -42.99 -6.40 -16.10
N THR A 565 -43.43 -5.40 -16.85
CA THR A 565 -43.70 -5.53 -18.28
C THR A 565 -42.44 -5.79 -19.08
N VAL A 566 -41.39 -5.05 -18.78
CA VAL A 566 -40.07 -5.18 -19.46
C VAL A 566 -39.43 -6.53 -19.13
N LEU A 567 -39.34 -6.88 -17.86
CA LEU A 567 -38.70 -8.11 -17.38
C LEU A 567 -39.49 -9.36 -17.77
N GLY A 568 -40.85 -9.27 -17.78
CA GLY A 568 -41.72 -10.36 -18.18
C GLY A 568 -41.74 -10.64 -19.70
N ALA A 569 -41.27 -9.73 -20.54
CA ALA A 569 -41.14 -9.93 -21.98
C ALA A 569 -39.89 -10.77 -22.35
N GLY A 570 -39.00 -11.03 -21.41
CA GLY A 570 -37.78 -11.79 -21.64
C GLY A 570 -37.95 -13.31 -21.54
N GLN A 571 -36.98 -14.06 -22.06
CA GLN A 571 -36.97 -15.54 -21.99
C GLN A 571 -36.60 -16.06 -20.60
N ARG A 572 -35.94 -15.25 -19.76
CA ARG A 572 -35.50 -15.58 -18.41
C ARG A 572 -36.46 -14.98 -17.39
N PHE A 573 -36.90 -15.81 -16.43
CA PHE A 573 -37.71 -15.34 -15.31
C PHE A 573 -36.88 -14.43 -14.37
N VAL A 574 -37.44 -13.29 -14.01
CA VAL A 574 -36.96 -12.40 -12.96
C VAL A 574 -38.10 -12.13 -11.99
N GLU A 575 -37.92 -12.50 -10.74
CA GLU A 575 -38.91 -12.21 -9.70
C GLU A 575 -38.94 -10.71 -9.40
N VAL A 576 -40.13 -10.12 -9.36
CA VAL A 576 -40.28 -8.68 -9.04
C VAL A 576 -41.25 -8.51 -7.87
N VAL A 577 -40.74 -7.88 -6.80
CA VAL A 577 -41.48 -7.58 -5.57
C VAL A 577 -41.52 -6.07 -5.38
N GLY A 578 -42.69 -5.55 -5.07
CA GLY A 578 -42.87 -4.10 -4.83
C GLY A 578 -44.23 -3.61 -5.42
N PRO A 579 -44.64 -2.38 -5.05
CA PRO A 579 -43.91 -1.49 -4.11
C PRO A 579 -43.96 -1.98 -2.68
N LEU A 580 -42.87 -1.71 -1.93
CA LEU A 580 -42.79 -1.88 -0.49
C LEU A 580 -42.29 -0.59 0.17
N LEU A 581 -42.80 -0.23 1.33
CA LEU A 581 -42.42 1.00 2.05
C LEU A 581 -42.59 2.28 1.19
N GLU A 582 -43.66 2.34 0.43
CA GLU A 582 -43.88 3.36 -0.61
C GLU A 582 -43.86 4.79 -0.05
N ASP A 583 -44.43 5.00 1.15
CA ASP A 583 -44.40 6.31 1.83
C ASP A 583 -42.99 6.73 2.23
N GLU A 584 -42.16 5.80 2.73
CA GLU A 584 -40.76 6.07 3.08
C GLU A 584 -39.93 6.40 1.82
N ALA A 585 -40.18 5.69 0.72
CA ALA A 585 -39.52 5.93 -0.57
C ALA A 585 -39.95 7.29 -1.16
N ALA A 586 -41.22 7.63 -1.10
CA ALA A 586 -41.74 8.93 -1.57
C ALA A 586 -41.16 10.12 -0.79
N ALA A 587 -40.91 9.95 0.51
CA ALA A 587 -40.30 10.99 1.35
C ALA A 587 -38.88 11.40 0.90
N LEU A 588 -38.12 10.52 0.22
CA LEU A 588 -36.81 10.84 -0.34
C LEU A 588 -36.85 11.93 -1.42
N HIS A 589 -38.00 12.08 -2.08
CA HIS A 589 -38.19 13.04 -3.17
C HIS A 589 -38.82 14.36 -2.71
N ALA A 590 -39.13 14.50 -1.41
CA ALA A 590 -39.78 15.70 -0.88
C ALA A 590 -38.86 16.94 -1.03
N GLY A 591 -39.35 17.96 -1.75
CA GLY A 591 -38.63 19.22 -1.96
C GLY A 591 -37.53 19.19 -3.03
N VAL A 592 -37.21 18.00 -3.61
CA VAL A 592 -36.10 17.86 -4.58
C VAL A 592 -36.45 18.45 -5.96
N TRP A 593 -37.68 18.28 -6.42
CA TRP A 593 -38.11 18.57 -7.81
C TRP A 593 -38.78 19.95 -7.97
N GLN A 594 -38.56 20.89 -7.04
CA GLN A 594 -39.30 22.16 -6.99
C GLN A 594 -38.70 23.31 -7.80
N SER A 595 -37.60 23.15 -8.51
CA SER A 595 -36.92 24.27 -9.16
C SER A 595 -36.77 24.15 -10.67
N VAL A 596 -37.87 24.20 -11.44
CA VAL A 596 -37.86 24.82 -12.79
C VAL A 596 -39.28 25.35 -13.07
N ARG A 597 -39.62 26.50 -12.38
CA ARG A 597 -40.59 27.40 -12.93
C ARG A 597 -39.85 28.72 -13.25
N GLN A 598 -39.29 28.79 -14.45
CA GLN A 598 -39.18 30.00 -15.26
C GLN A 598 -39.16 29.62 -16.73
#